data_046ba2c0eeddafdc598206b5fea4bbb8
#
_entry.id   046ba2c0eeddafdc598206b5fea4bbb8
#
_cell.length_a   1.000
_cell.length_b   1.000
_cell.length_c   1.000
_cell.angle_alpha   90.00
_cell.angle_beta   90.00
_cell.angle_gamma   90.00
#
_symmetry.space_group_name_H-M   'P 1'
#
loop_
_entity.id
_entity.type
_entity.pdbx_description
1 polymer ?
#
loop_
_entity_poly.entity_id
_entity_poly.type
_entity_poly.pdbx_seq_one_letter_code
_entity_poly.pdbx_strand_id
1 'polypeptide(L)' 'MIEYTVIYEEGETNWGAYIPDLLGCVSIGDTFLEVQENIKEAIALYLEVLQEDGQPIPQPSIQVGKIAVMV' A
#
# COMPACT_ATOMS: atom_id res chain seq x y z
N MET A 1 -12.61 6.97 -9.65
CA MET A 1 -11.28 6.91 -9.00
C MET A 1 -11.34 5.97 -7.82
N ILE A 2 -10.33 5.12 -7.65
CA ILE A 2 -10.26 4.17 -6.55
C ILE A 2 -9.16 4.60 -5.59
N GLU A 3 -9.47 4.53 -4.29
CA GLU A 3 -8.49 4.81 -3.25
C GLU A 3 -8.24 3.55 -2.43
N TYR A 4 -6.97 3.17 -2.31
CA TYR A 4 -6.58 2.03 -1.49
C TYR A 4 -5.93 2.51 -0.20
N THR A 5 -6.17 1.76 0.87
CA THR A 5 -5.47 1.99 2.13
C THR A 5 -4.02 1.52 2.01
N VAL A 6 -3.10 2.37 2.42
CA VAL A 6 -1.68 2.06 2.47
C VAL A 6 -1.26 1.99 3.93
N ILE A 7 -0.56 0.95 4.30
CA ILE A 7 0.03 0.82 5.63
C ILE A 7 1.51 1.15 5.52
N TYR A 8 1.95 2.11 6.33
CA TYR A 8 3.36 2.52 6.41
C TYR A 8 3.94 2.05 7.74
N GLU A 9 5.12 1.48 7.68
CA GLU A 9 5.83 1.02 8.87
C GLU A 9 7.24 1.57 8.88
N GLU A 10 7.61 2.23 9.97
CA GLU A 10 8.96 2.74 10.14
C GLU A 10 9.85 1.66 10.72
N GLY A 11 10.93 1.33 10.02
CA GLY A 11 11.95 0.41 10.50
C GLY A 11 13.11 1.17 11.11
N GLU A 12 14.16 0.45 11.48
CA GLU A 12 15.35 1.07 12.07
C GLU A 12 16.11 1.95 11.10
N THR A 13 16.17 1.55 9.82
CA THR A 13 16.97 2.24 8.82
C THR A 13 16.17 2.69 7.60
N ASN A 14 14.92 2.25 7.50
CA ASN A 14 14.10 2.57 6.33
C ASN A 14 12.62 2.52 6.66
N TRP A 15 11.80 2.80 5.66
CA TRP A 15 10.34 2.71 5.74
C TRP A 15 9.86 1.61 4.82
N GLY A 16 8.80 0.93 5.24
CA GLY A 16 8.08 -0.02 4.39
C GLY A 16 6.66 0.43 4.17
N ALA A 17 6.06 -0.03 3.09
CA ALA A 17 4.66 0.23 2.80
C ALA A 17 4.04 -0.98 2.11
N TYR A 18 2.75 -1.21 2.37
CA TYR A 18 2.02 -2.25 1.65
C TYR A 18 0.55 -1.90 1.55
N ILE A 19 -0.11 -2.56 0.62
CA ILE A 19 -1.53 -2.34 0.34
C ILE A 19 -2.27 -3.62 0.72
N PRO A 20 -3.06 -3.63 1.82
CA PRO A 20 -3.75 -4.86 2.24
C PRO A 20 -4.66 -5.46 1.16
N ASP A 21 -5.32 -4.63 0.37
CA ASP A 21 -6.24 -5.11 -0.68
C ASP A 21 -5.53 -5.60 -1.94
N LEU A 22 -4.24 -5.37 -2.07
CA LEU A 22 -3.45 -5.79 -3.24
C LEU A 22 -2.33 -6.71 -2.77
N LEU A 23 -2.58 -8.01 -2.83
CA LEU A 23 -1.66 -9.01 -2.33
C LEU A 23 -0.29 -8.90 -3.01
N GLY A 24 0.76 -8.78 -2.20
CA GLY A 24 2.12 -8.67 -2.71
C GLY A 24 2.54 -7.28 -3.16
N CYS A 25 1.66 -6.28 -3.07
CA CYS A 25 1.99 -4.91 -3.44
C CYS A 25 2.69 -4.23 -2.26
N VAL A 26 4.00 -4.21 -2.29
CA VAL A 26 4.85 -3.67 -1.21
C VAL A 26 5.94 -2.78 -1.78
N SER A 27 6.48 -1.92 -0.93
CA SER A 27 7.60 -1.06 -1.32
C SER A 27 8.42 -0.68 -0.10
N ILE A 28 9.63 -0.19 -0.32
CA ILE A 28 10.49 0.34 0.72
C ILE A 28 11.05 1.68 0.28
N GLY A 29 11.53 2.45 1.23
CA GLY A 29 12.21 3.72 0.95
C GLY A 29 13.01 4.14 2.16
N ASP A 30 14.01 4.99 1.95
CA ASP A 30 14.87 5.46 3.03
C ASP A 30 14.18 6.52 3.89
N THR A 31 13.22 7.23 3.31
CA THR A 31 12.43 8.24 4.00
C THR A 31 10.96 7.98 3.78
N PHE A 32 10.13 8.60 4.59
CA PHE A 32 8.67 8.49 4.43
C PHE A 32 8.21 9.01 3.06
N LEU A 33 8.77 10.15 2.63
CA LEU A 33 8.43 10.71 1.32
C LEU A 33 8.80 9.76 0.19
N GLU A 34 9.97 9.15 0.31
CA GLU A 34 10.44 8.21 -0.70
C GLU A 34 9.55 6.97 -0.79
N VAL A 35 9.18 6.38 0.36
CA VAL A 35 8.32 5.20 0.36
C VAL A 35 6.92 5.53 -0.16
N GLN A 36 6.42 6.75 0.08
CA GLN A 36 5.14 7.20 -0.48
C GLN A 36 5.19 7.20 -2.01
N GLU A 37 6.25 7.75 -2.59
CA GLU A 37 6.41 7.77 -4.04
C GLU A 37 6.58 6.36 -4.60
N ASN A 38 7.37 5.53 -3.90
CA ASN A 38 7.62 4.16 -4.36
C ASN A 38 6.37 3.29 -4.33
N ILE A 39 5.56 3.38 -3.26
CA ILE A 39 4.32 2.58 -3.20
C ILE A 39 3.30 3.05 -4.23
N LYS A 40 3.29 4.33 -4.54
CA LYS A 40 2.41 4.89 -5.57
C LYS A 40 2.73 4.28 -6.93
N GLU A 41 4.02 4.18 -7.26
CA GLU A 41 4.45 3.53 -8.50
C GLU A 41 4.12 2.04 -8.50
N ALA A 42 4.31 1.38 -7.35
CA ALA A 42 4.01 -0.04 -7.22
C ALA A 42 2.53 -0.34 -7.45
N ILE A 43 1.63 0.52 -6.94
CA ILE A 43 0.19 0.38 -7.17
C ILE A 43 -0.13 0.49 -8.65
N ALA A 44 0.44 1.50 -9.32
CA ALA A 44 0.18 1.73 -10.73
C ALA A 44 0.60 0.53 -11.57
N LEU A 45 1.79 -0.02 -11.31
CA LEU A 45 2.27 -1.20 -12.01
C LEU A 45 1.41 -2.43 -11.72
N TYR A 46 1.02 -2.61 -10.46
CA TYR A 46 0.21 -3.75 -10.05
C TYR A 46 -1.11 -3.77 -10.81
N LEU A 47 -1.79 -2.62 -10.87
CA LEU A 47 -3.08 -2.51 -11.56
C LEU A 47 -2.92 -2.64 -13.08
N GLU A 48 -1.84 -2.13 -13.63
CA GLU A 48 -1.54 -2.27 -15.04
C GLU A 48 -1.40 -3.74 -15.44
N VAL A 49 -0.67 -4.53 -14.64
CA VAL A 49 -0.49 -5.95 -14.90
C VAL A 49 -1.82 -6.70 -14.82
N LEU A 50 -2.66 -6.36 -13.83
CA LEU A 50 -3.98 -6.97 -13.71
C LEU A 50 -4.83 -6.70 -14.95
N GLN A 51 -4.82 -5.46 -15.44
CA GLN A 51 -5.59 -5.08 -16.61
C GLN A 51 -5.09 -5.81 -17.87
N GLU A 52 -3.78 -5.93 -18.02
CA GLU A 52 -3.19 -6.66 -19.15
C GLU A 52 -3.58 -8.13 -19.13
N ASP A 53 -3.68 -8.72 -17.94
CA ASP A 53 -4.06 -10.12 -17.78
C ASP A 53 -5.56 -10.35 -17.81
N GLY A 54 -6.36 -9.29 -17.98
CA GLY A 54 -7.81 -9.38 -17.98
C GLY A 54 -8.40 -9.68 -16.62
N GLN A 55 -7.65 -9.45 -15.55
CA GLN A 55 -8.10 -9.69 -14.18
C GLN A 55 -8.93 -8.51 -13.68
N PRO A 56 -9.92 -8.75 -12.83
CA PRO A 56 -10.69 -7.65 -12.25
C PRO A 56 -9.82 -6.83 -11.29
N ILE A 57 -10.09 -5.53 -11.23
CA ILE A 57 -9.43 -4.63 -10.28
C ILE A 57 -10.04 -4.87 -8.90
N PRO A 58 -9.25 -5.23 -7.89
CA PRO A 58 -9.79 -5.43 -6.54
C PRO A 58 -10.42 -4.15 -6.00
N GLN A 59 -11.56 -4.29 -5.34
CA GLN A 59 -12.20 -3.13 -4.72
C GLN A 59 -11.67 -2.93 -3.31
N PRO A 60 -11.49 -1.67 -2.88
CA PRO A 60 -11.03 -1.40 -1.52
C PRO A 60 -12.02 -1.93 -0.50
N SER A 61 -11.54 -2.67 0.49
CA SER A 61 -12.38 -3.28 1.52
C SER A 61 -11.85 -3.03 2.94
N ILE A 62 -10.66 -2.47 3.06
CA ILE A 62 -10.00 -2.27 4.35
C ILE A 62 -10.45 -0.96 4.98
N GLN A 63 -10.83 -1.04 6.25
CA GLN A 63 -11.12 0.14 7.05
C GLN A 63 -10.07 0.27 8.14
N VAL A 64 -9.71 1.49 8.47
CA VAL A 64 -8.66 1.78 9.46
C VAL A 64 -9.30 2.46 10.65
N GLY A 65 -8.89 2.06 11.84
CA GLY A 65 -9.39 2.69 13.06
C GLY A 65 -8.32 2.65 14.14
N LYS A 66 -8.60 3.38 15.21
CA LYS A 66 -7.73 3.44 16.39
C LYS A 66 -8.59 3.27 17.62
N ILE A 67 -8.09 2.52 18.58
CA ILE A 67 -8.78 2.31 19.85
C ILE A 67 -7.82 2.66 20.97
N ALA A 68 -8.23 3.57 21.85
CA ALA A 68 -7.43 3.93 23.01
C ALA A 68 -7.64 2.88 24.09
N VAL A 69 -6.56 2.43 24.71
CA VAL A 69 -6.61 1.47 25.80
C VAL A 69 -5.83 2.00 26.98
N MET A 70 -6.27 1.63 28.18
CA MET A 70 -5.59 2.00 29.42
C MET A 70 -4.55 0.94 29.74
N VAL A 71 -3.29 1.34 29.86
CA VAL A 71 -2.19 0.46 30.23
C VAL A 71 -1.40 1.04 31.37
#